data_564e544b5553e5e23cb19f618fe7402c
#
_entry.id   564e544b5553e5e23cb19f618fe7402c
#
_cell.length_a   1.000
_cell.length_b   1.000
_cell.length_c   1.000
_cell.angle_alpha   90.00
_cell.angle_beta   90.00
_cell.angle_gamma   90.00
#
_symmetry.space_group_name_H-M   'P 1'
#
loop_
_entity.id
_entity.type
_entity.pdbx_description
1 polymer ?
#
loop_
_entity_poly.entity_id
_entity_poly.type
_entity_poly.pdbx_seq_one_letter_code
_entity_poly.pdbx_strand_id
1 'polypeptide(L)'
;MLKPKETSLLIFIGALAAVVAGEGSPPLGIFLLSLVAIALGSGGANGLTNYLDREVDARMQRTQQRALPSKRIFPPRRVLPLVVSLVAVALAMAWILHPLCFLFGAIGVVAALSWRKTWATHLLGIIAGCAPVLVGYLAINHQLNLTILHLCLLIAAWVPLHVWSLMISHRDDYLQAEVRIFPVTWETKDAIKVLVGLAVLLYGISIALYRFGDFGVLYLVVANILGIAIVVATFRLLFTGISQDAWRVYKLTAFPYLGLLFLAMGLDLWLV
;
A
#
# COMPACT_ATOMS: atom_id res chain seq x y z
N MET A 1 -7.62 -13.11 8.88
CA MET A 1 -7.68 -11.88 9.70
C MET A 1 -6.52 -10.93 9.38
N LEU A 2 -5.29 -11.39 9.32
CA LEU A 2 -4.09 -10.55 9.10
C LEU A 2 -3.85 -10.13 7.64
N LYS A 3 -4.80 -10.38 6.74
CA LYS A 3 -4.74 -10.05 5.30
C LYS A 3 -3.41 -10.45 4.63
N PRO A 4 -3.13 -11.74 4.50
CA PRO A 4 -1.80 -12.21 4.08
C PRO A 4 -1.35 -11.66 2.73
N LYS A 5 -2.26 -11.48 1.75
CA LYS A 5 -1.92 -10.95 0.42
C LYS A 5 -1.47 -9.48 0.47
N GLU A 6 -2.18 -8.64 1.24
CA GLU A 6 -1.79 -7.24 1.42
C GLU A 6 -0.51 -7.13 2.25
N THR A 7 -0.39 -7.92 3.33
CA THR A 7 0.81 -7.95 4.17
C THR A 7 2.03 -8.42 3.38
N SER A 8 1.92 -9.44 2.51
CA SER A 8 3.06 -9.89 1.69
C SER A 8 3.53 -8.83 0.69
N LEU A 9 2.64 -8.04 0.10
CA LEU A 9 3.05 -6.93 -0.74
C LEU A 9 3.81 -5.86 0.06
N LEU A 10 3.33 -5.52 1.25
CA LEU A 10 3.99 -4.53 2.12
C LEU A 10 5.38 -5.00 2.57
N ILE A 11 5.54 -6.28 2.90
CA ILE A 11 6.85 -6.86 3.20
C ILE A 11 7.76 -6.78 1.96
N PHE A 12 7.24 -7.13 0.80
CA PHE A 12 7.99 -7.14 -0.44
C PHE A 12 8.52 -5.76 -0.84
N ILE A 13 7.65 -4.72 -0.83
CA ILE A 13 8.08 -3.35 -1.15
C ILE A 13 9.02 -2.78 -0.09
N GLY A 14 8.82 -3.11 1.18
CA GLY A 14 9.75 -2.74 2.25
C GLY A 14 11.12 -3.44 2.13
N ALA A 15 11.13 -4.72 1.74
CA ALA A 15 12.35 -5.47 1.45
C ALA A 15 13.16 -4.80 0.33
N LEU A 16 12.49 -4.51 -0.78
CA LEU A 16 13.17 -3.91 -1.91
C LEU A 16 13.56 -2.44 -1.66
N ALA A 17 12.82 -1.70 -0.83
CA ALA A 17 13.28 -0.41 -0.34
C ALA A 17 14.56 -0.50 0.51
N ALA A 18 14.71 -1.56 1.32
CA ALA A 18 15.96 -1.85 2.04
C ALA A 18 17.11 -2.23 1.10
N VAL A 19 16.82 -2.99 0.03
CA VAL A 19 17.81 -3.31 -1.02
C VAL A 19 18.27 -2.04 -1.74
N VAL A 20 17.34 -1.15 -2.09
CA VAL A 20 17.67 0.15 -2.70
C VAL A 20 18.51 0.99 -1.76
N ALA A 21 18.18 1.04 -0.46
CA ALA A 21 18.92 1.78 0.54
C ALA A 21 20.35 1.26 0.76
N GLY A 22 20.56 -0.04 0.51
CA GLY A 22 21.87 -0.72 0.62
C GLY A 22 22.57 -0.92 -0.71
N GLU A 23 22.16 -0.19 -1.77
CA GLU A 23 22.78 -0.26 -3.11
C GLU A 23 22.94 -1.72 -3.59
N GLY A 24 21.90 -2.53 -3.42
CA GLY A 24 21.87 -3.94 -3.80
C GLY A 24 22.39 -4.93 -2.73
N SER A 25 23.11 -4.46 -1.70
CA SER A 25 23.78 -5.34 -0.73
C SER A 25 23.55 -4.92 0.74
N PRO A 26 22.30 -4.90 1.22
CA PRO A 26 22.01 -4.52 2.60
C PRO A 26 22.60 -5.53 3.61
N PRO A 27 23.07 -5.09 4.79
CA PRO A 27 23.55 -5.98 5.85
C PRO A 27 22.46 -6.99 6.25
N LEU A 28 22.72 -8.29 6.09
CA LEU A 28 21.72 -9.36 6.17
C LEU A 28 20.95 -9.35 7.51
N GLY A 29 21.62 -9.15 8.63
CA GLY A 29 20.98 -9.12 9.95
C GLY A 29 19.97 -8.00 10.10
N ILE A 30 20.32 -6.78 9.67
CA ILE A 30 19.45 -5.60 9.70
C ILE A 30 18.31 -5.78 8.70
N PHE A 31 18.61 -6.29 7.52
CA PHE A 31 17.61 -6.61 6.49
C PHE A 31 16.54 -7.57 7.02
N LEU A 32 16.93 -8.72 7.55
CA LEU A 32 15.99 -9.71 8.09
C LEU A 32 15.18 -9.15 9.27
N LEU A 33 15.81 -8.40 10.17
CA LEU A 33 15.13 -7.77 11.29
C LEU A 33 14.07 -6.77 10.81
N SER A 34 14.39 -5.97 9.78
CA SER A 34 13.44 -5.02 9.19
C SER A 34 12.24 -5.74 8.54
N LEU A 35 12.46 -6.86 7.85
CA LEU A 35 11.38 -7.66 7.26
C LEU A 35 10.43 -8.21 8.32
N VAL A 36 10.98 -8.74 9.41
CA VAL A 36 10.16 -9.26 10.51
C VAL A 36 9.37 -8.12 11.16
N ALA A 37 10.00 -6.97 11.41
CA ALA A 37 9.31 -5.80 11.95
C ALA A 37 8.16 -5.35 11.03
N ILE A 38 8.38 -5.24 9.71
CA ILE A 38 7.35 -4.88 8.73
C ILE A 38 6.23 -5.94 8.71
N ALA A 39 6.57 -7.23 8.74
CA ALA A 39 5.60 -8.31 8.72
C ALA A 39 4.67 -8.28 9.94
N LEU A 40 5.25 -8.15 11.14
CA LEU A 40 4.50 -8.08 12.40
C LEU A 40 3.66 -6.80 12.46
N GLY A 41 4.24 -5.64 12.14
CA GLY A 41 3.57 -4.34 12.16
C GLY A 41 2.41 -4.28 11.16
N SER A 42 2.63 -4.67 9.92
CA SER A 42 1.60 -4.68 8.87
C SER A 42 0.51 -5.71 9.17
N GLY A 43 0.89 -6.91 9.62
CA GLY A 43 -0.06 -7.95 10.01
C GLY A 43 -0.91 -7.52 11.21
N GLY A 44 -0.29 -6.96 12.25
CA GLY A 44 -0.97 -6.43 13.43
C GLY A 44 -1.91 -5.28 13.10
N ALA A 45 -1.43 -4.27 12.34
CA ALA A 45 -2.26 -3.16 11.87
C ALA A 45 -3.44 -3.63 11.03
N ASN A 46 -3.23 -4.56 10.09
CA ASN A 46 -4.31 -5.19 9.32
C ASN A 46 -5.32 -5.94 10.21
N GLY A 47 -4.85 -6.59 11.25
CA GLY A 47 -5.72 -7.24 12.25
C GLY A 47 -6.58 -6.23 13.03
N LEU A 48 -5.97 -5.13 13.48
CA LEU A 48 -6.67 -4.03 14.18
C LEU A 48 -7.67 -3.34 13.25
N THR A 49 -7.31 -3.02 12.01
CA THR A 49 -8.27 -2.44 11.04
C THR A 49 -9.45 -3.35 10.78
N ASN A 50 -9.25 -4.67 10.67
CA ASN A 50 -10.35 -5.63 10.54
C ASN A 50 -11.24 -5.67 11.79
N TYR A 51 -10.66 -5.48 12.99
CA TYR A 51 -11.43 -5.39 14.21
C TYR A 51 -12.30 -4.12 14.25
N LEU A 52 -11.72 -2.98 13.86
CA LEU A 52 -12.45 -1.69 13.83
C LEU A 52 -13.54 -1.67 12.76
N ASP A 53 -13.26 -2.20 11.57
CA ASP A 53 -14.18 -2.19 10.43
C ASP A 53 -15.24 -3.32 10.47
N ARG A 54 -15.24 -4.23 11.46
CA ARG A 54 -16.04 -5.46 11.48
C ARG A 54 -17.54 -5.26 11.26
N GLU A 55 -18.10 -4.15 11.77
CA GLU A 55 -19.53 -3.84 11.64
C GLU A 55 -19.90 -3.34 10.23
N VAL A 56 -19.03 -2.51 9.64
CA VAL A 56 -19.19 -2.07 8.25
C VAL A 56 -18.93 -3.23 7.29
N ASP A 57 -17.88 -4.02 7.54
CA ASP A 57 -17.54 -5.21 6.76
C ASP A 57 -18.67 -6.27 6.77
N ALA A 58 -19.48 -6.33 7.83
CA ALA A 58 -20.65 -7.22 7.91
C ALA A 58 -21.80 -6.82 6.98
N ARG A 59 -21.89 -5.52 6.61
CA ARG A 59 -22.91 -4.99 5.69
C ARG A 59 -22.49 -5.06 4.22
N MET A 60 -21.23 -5.35 3.94
CA MET A 60 -20.68 -5.44 2.58
C MET A 60 -20.62 -6.89 2.10
N GLN A 61 -21.20 -7.19 0.94
CA GLN A 61 -21.21 -8.55 0.35
C GLN A 61 -19.78 -9.11 0.19
N ARG A 62 -18.85 -8.28 -0.23
CA ARG A 62 -17.44 -8.66 -0.45
C ARG A 62 -16.72 -9.08 0.84
N THR A 63 -17.08 -8.50 1.99
CA THR A 63 -16.32 -8.64 3.24
C THR A 63 -17.06 -9.33 4.37
N GLN A 64 -18.38 -9.54 4.26
CA GLN A 64 -19.21 -10.17 5.29
C GLN A 64 -18.74 -11.57 5.71
N GLN A 65 -18.07 -12.29 4.81
CA GLN A 65 -17.53 -13.62 5.09
C GLN A 65 -16.16 -13.62 5.79
N ARG A 66 -15.58 -12.46 6.09
CA ARG A 66 -14.34 -12.38 6.89
C ARG A 66 -14.55 -12.94 8.29
N ALA A 67 -13.49 -13.36 8.95
CA ALA A 67 -13.56 -14.11 10.22
C ALA A 67 -14.27 -13.35 11.36
N LEU A 68 -14.18 -12.02 11.44
CA LEU A 68 -14.85 -11.21 12.45
C LEU A 68 -16.29 -10.87 12.08
N PRO A 69 -16.62 -10.35 10.89
CA PRO A 69 -17.99 -10.11 10.45
C PRO A 69 -18.86 -11.37 10.49
N SER A 70 -18.33 -12.50 10.03
CA SER A 70 -19.04 -13.80 10.03
C SER A 70 -19.13 -14.50 11.39
N LYS A 71 -18.62 -13.85 12.46
CA LYS A 71 -18.58 -14.38 13.83
C LYS A 71 -17.83 -15.70 14.00
N ARG A 72 -16.99 -16.11 13.04
CA ARG A 72 -16.08 -17.27 13.20
C ARG A 72 -15.10 -17.09 14.36
N ILE A 73 -14.81 -15.84 14.72
CA ILE A 73 -14.07 -15.49 15.94
C ILE A 73 -15.02 -14.68 16.83
N PHE A 74 -15.45 -15.28 17.94
CA PHE A 74 -16.35 -14.66 18.89
C PHE A 74 -15.92 -14.95 20.34
N PRO A 75 -15.99 -13.99 21.28
CA PRO A 75 -16.22 -12.56 21.04
C PRO A 75 -15.06 -11.90 20.28
N PRO A 76 -15.33 -10.84 19.47
CA PRO A 76 -14.32 -10.23 18.60
C PRO A 76 -13.10 -9.68 19.35
N ARG A 77 -13.27 -9.33 20.63
CA ARG A 77 -12.17 -8.85 21.49
C ARG A 77 -11.03 -9.87 21.69
N ARG A 78 -11.28 -11.16 21.45
CA ARG A 78 -10.25 -12.22 21.58
C ARG A 78 -9.05 -12.01 20.65
N VAL A 79 -9.20 -11.25 19.57
CA VAL A 79 -8.09 -10.99 18.66
C VAL A 79 -7.17 -9.85 19.14
N LEU A 80 -7.65 -8.97 20.04
CA LEU A 80 -6.93 -7.77 20.45
C LEU A 80 -5.56 -8.06 21.10
N PRO A 81 -5.42 -9.01 22.06
CA PRO A 81 -4.12 -9.30 22.65
C PRO A 81 -3.08 -9.67 21.58
N LEU A 82 -3.45 -10.54 20.64
CA LEU A 82 -2.55 -10.97 19.55
C LEU A 82 -2.15 -9.79 18.66
N VAL A 83 -3.11 -9.03 18.13
CA VAL A 83 -2.80 -7.98 17.14
C VAL A 83 -2.11 -6.79 17.76
N VAL A 84 -2.40 -6.47 19.03
CA VAL A 84 -1.70 -5.42 19.78
C VAL A 84 -0.27 -5.84 20.09
N SER A 85 -0.05 -7.10 20.54
CA SER A 85 1.30 -7.58 20.79
C SER A 85 2.15 -7.63 19.51
N LEU A 86 1.57 -8.00 18.35
CA LEU A 86 2.28 -7.95 17.07
C LEU A 86 2.77 -6.53 16.75
N VAL A 87 1.91 -5.51 16.92
CA VAL A 87 2.28 -4.10 16.72
C VAL A 87 3.33 -3.66 17.72
N ALA A 88 3.16 -3.99 19.01
CA ALA A 88 4.10 -3.59 20.06
C ALA A 88 5.51 -4.17 19.82
N VAL A 89 5.59 -5.46 19.47
CA VAL A 89 6.86 -6.12 19.13
C VAL A 89 7.48 -5.50 17.88
N ALA A 90 6.67 -5.24 16.83
CA ALA A 90 7.15 -4.60 15.61
C ALA A 90 7.74 -3.20 15.89
N LEU A 91 7.09 -2.40 16.72
CA LEU A 91 7.58 -1.07 17.08
C LEU A 91 8.85 -1.15 17.96
N ALA A 92 8.94 -2.12 18.87
CA ALA A 92 10.17 -2.36 19.64
C ALA A 92 11.33 -2.76 18.71
N MET A 93 11.10 -3.64 17.73
CA MET A 93 12.11 -3.99 16.73
C MET A 93 12.49 -2.78 15.86
N ALA A 94 11.52 -1.96 15.46
CA ALA A 94 11.77 -0.75 14.68
C ALA A 94 12.62 0.26 15.47
N TRP A 95 12.43 0.36 16.79
CA TRP A 95 13.26 1.17 17.68
C TRP A 95 14.70 0.66 17.75
N ILE A 96 14.89 -0.66 17.81
CA ILE A 96 16.22 -1.29 17.81
C ILE A 96 16.94 -1.04 16.47
N LEU A 97 16.20 -1.04 15.35
CA LEU A 97 16.76 -0.75 14.03
C LEU A 97 17.23 0.71 13.94
N HIS A 98 16.33 1.67 14.17
CA HIS A 98 16.64 3.10 14.20
C HIS A 98 15.43 3.90 14.73
N PRO A 99 15.63 5.01 15.48
CA PRO A 99 14.52 5.85 15.96
C PRO A 99 13.56 6.34 14.85
N LEU A 100 14.06 6.63 13.65
CA LEU A 100 13.21 6.99 12.51
C LEU A 100 12.32 5.82 12.04
N CYS A 101 12.79 4.57 12.12
CA CYS A 101 11.98 3.40 11.80
C CYS A 101 10.81 3.28 12.78
N PHE A 102 11.07 3.48 14.08
CA PHE A 102 10.02 3.55 15.09
C PHE A 102 9.04 4.68 14.84
N LEU A 103 9.54 5.90 14.60
CA LEU A 103 8.70 7.07 14.35
C LEU A 103 7.75 6.86 13.17
N PHE A 104 8.28 6.48 12.00
CA PHE A 104 7.47 6.28 10.80
C PHE A 104 6.60 5.02 10.89
N GLY A 105 7.06 3.97 11.55
CA GLY A 105 6.25 2.80 11.86
C GLY A 105 5.06 3.13 12.75
N ALA A 106 5.28 3.89 13.82
CA ALA A 106 4.23 4.35 14.72
C ALA A 106 3.23 5.29 14.03
N ILE A 107 3.71 6.27 13.26
CA ILE A 107 2.87 7.16 12.44
C ILE A 107 2.01 6.32 11.47
N GLY A 108 2.60 5.34 10.79
CA GLY A 108 1.88 4.44 9.88
C GLY A 108 0.77 3.64 10.56
N VAL A 109 1.04 3.09 11.74
CA VAL A 109 0.03 2.37 12.55
C VAL A 109 -1.09 3.32 12.98
N VAL A 110 -0.76 4.47 13.55
CA VAL A 110 -1.76 5.47 13.97
C VAL A 110 -2.60 5.92 12.78
N ALA A 111 -1.98 6.22 11.64
CA ALA A 111 -2.70 6.59 10.43
C ALA A 111 -3.64 5.48 9.94
N ALA A 112 -3.19 4.22 9.94
CA ALA A 112 -4.01 3.08 9.54
C ALA A 112 -5.25 2.89 10.43
N LEU A 113 -5.18 3.25 11.70
CA LEU A 113 -6.24 3.04 12.69
C LEU A 113 -7.18 4.24 12.82
N SER A 114 -6.72 5.45 12.43
CA SER A 114 -7.45 6.70 12.62
C SER A 114 -8.52 6.94 11.55
N TRP A 115 -9.60 7.59 11.93
CA TRP A 115 -10.70 8.06 11.07
C TRP A 115 -11.09 7.12 9.95
N ARG A 116 -11.30 5.86 10.31
CA ARG A 116 -11.68 4.78 9.39
C ARG A 116 -13.00 5.10 8.69
N LYS A 117 -13.03 4.85 7.35
CA LYS A 117 -14.23 5.05 6.51
C LYS A 117 -14.77 6.49 6.49
N THR A 118 -13.90 7.47 6.74
CA THR A 118 -14.17 8.90 6.57
C THR A 118 -13.37 9.46 5.39
N TRP A 119 -13.58 10.74 5.04
CA TRP A 119 -12.79 11.42 4.00
C TRP A 119 -11.27 11.40 4.30
N ALA A 120 -10.90 11.49 5.57
CA ALA A 120 -9.50 11.45 6.00
C ALA A 120 -8.82 10.09 5.75
N THR A 121 -9.58 9.01 5.58
CA THR A 121 -9.05 7.67 5.26
C THR A 121 -8.12 7.68 4.05
N HIS A 122 -8.32 8.58 3.09
CA HIS A 122 -7.50 8.64 1.88
C HIS A 122 -6.08 9.14 2.17
N LEU A 123 -5.95 10.27 2.89
CA LEU A 123 -4.63 10.79 3.31
C LEU A 123 -3.93 9.85 4.29
N LEU A 124 -4.67 9.36 5.27
CA LEU A 124 -4.12 8.45 6.27
C LEU A 124 -3.73 7.09 5.66
N GLY A 125 -4.45 6.64 4.62
CA GLY A 125 -4.07 5.47 3.84
C GLY A 125 -2.76 5.64 3.08
N ILE A 126 -2.48 6.82 2.56
CA ILE A 126 -1.19 7.18 1.94
C ILE A 126 -0.07 7.10 2.97
N ILE A 127 -0.24 7.76 4.12
CA ILE A 127 0.75 7.76 5.21
C ILE A 127 1.03 6.33 5.69
N ALA A 128 -0.01 5.54 5.91
CA ALA A 128 0.12 4.14 6.32
C ALA A 128 0.81 3.29 5.25
N GLY A 129 0.55 3.55 3.96
CA GLY A 129 1.16 2.86 2.83
C GLY A 129 2.66 3.16 2.67
N CYS A 130 3.11 4.35 3.03
CA CYS A 130 4.53 4.72 3.00
C CYS A 130 5.34 4.06 4.14
N ALA A 131 4.71 3.71 5.25
CA ALA A 131 5.42 3.23 6.44
C ALA A 131 6.32 2.00 6.20
N PRO A 132 5.90 0.92 5.50
CA PRO A 132 6.78 -0.22 5.21
C PRO A 132 8.01 0.16 4.39
N VAL A 133 7.85 1.06 3.40
CA VAL A 133 8.94 1.54 2.55
C VAL A 133 9.92 2.39 3.38
N LEU A 134 9.40 3.30 4.22
CA LEU A 134 10.20 4.12 5.12
C LEU A 134 10.97 3.26 6.13
N VAL A 135 10.31 2.29 6.77
CA VAL A 135 10.96 1.39 7.73
C VAL A 135 12.04 0.56 7.04
N GLY A 136 11.77 -0.03 5.88
CA GLY A 136 12.75 -0.83 5.13
C GLY A 136 13.97 0.00 4.72
N TYR A 137 13.75 1.17 4.13
CA TYR A 137 14.80 2.06 3.66
C TYR A 137 15.66 2.60 4.83
N LEU A 138 14.99 3.18 5.85
CA LEU A 138 15.65 3.83 6.97
C LEU A 138 16.32 2.85 7.95
N ALA A 139 16.01 1.57 7.88
CA ALA A 139 16.75 0.55 8.62
C ALA A 139 18.20 0.40 8.11
N ILE A 140 18.43 0.70 6.83
CA ILE A 140 19.74 0.56 6.18
C ILE A 140 20.41 1.92 6.01
N ASN A 141 19.69 2.87 5.38
CA ASN A 141 20.17 4.25 5.17
C ASN A 141 19.37 5.19 6.06
N HIS A 142 19.98 5.70 7.11
CA HIS A 142 19.33 6.52 8.14
C HIS A 142 19.03 7.97 7.70
N GLN A 143 19.12 8.27 6.41
CA GLN A 143 18.95 9.62 5.87
C GLN A 143 17.65 9.74 5.06
N LEU A 144 16.96 10.86 5.25
CA LEU A 144 15.85 11.27 4.40
C LEU A 144 16.40 12.00 3.17
N ASN A 145 16.63 11.26 2.10
CA ASN A 145 17.16 11.77 0.84
C ASN A 145 16.10 11.81 -0.28
N LEU A 146 16.48 12.24 -1.48
CA LEU A 146 15.57 12.34 -2.61
C LEU A 146 15.01 10.97 -3.05
N THR A 147 15.79 9.90 -2.93
CA THR A 147 15.36 8.55 -3.32
C THR A 147 14.18 8.10 -2.48
N ILE A 148 14.28 8.16 -1.14
CA ILE A 148 13.16 7.76 -0.26
C ILE A 148 11.95 8.67 -0.43
N LEU A 149 12.17 9.99 -0.69
CA LEU A 149 11.07 10.90 -0.98
C LEU A 149 10.31 10.47 -2.24
N HIS A 150 11.02 10.14 -3.34
CA HIS A 150 10.38 9.68 -4.58
C HIS A 150 9.70 8.32 -4.41
N LEU A 151 10.25 7.40 -3.62
CA LEU A 151 9.58 6.16 -3.26
C LEU A 151 8.26 6.42 -2.50
N CYS A 152 8.26 7.37 -1.57
CA CYS A 152 7.03 7.78 -0.88
C CYS A 152 6.03 8.46 -1.83
N LEU A 153 6.48 9.31 -2.76
CA LEU A 153 5.62 9.91 -3.78
C LEU A 153 4.99 8.85 -4.71
N LEU A 154 5.76 7.81 -5.07
CA LEU A 154 5.25 6.69 -5.84
C LEU A 154 4.09 5.99 -5.09
N ILE A 155 4.27 5.69 -3.80
CA ILE A 155 3.23 5.10 -2.96
C ILE A 155 2.05 6.07 -2.80
N ALA A 156 2.31 7.37 -2.63
CA ALA A 156 1.27 8.40 -2.48
C ALA A 156 0.36 8.51 -3.71
N ALA A 157 0.89 8.38 -4.92
CA ALA A 157 0.09 8.34 -6.15
C ALA A 157 -0.61 6.98 -6.35
N TRP A 158 0.06 5.89 -5.98
CA TRP A 158 -0.45 4.54 -6.15
C TRP A 158 -1.62 4.21 -5.21
N VAL A 159 -1.55 4.56 -3.92
CA VAL A 159 -2.59 4.21 -2.93
C VAL A 159 -3.98 4.68 -3.37
N PRO A 160 -4.22 5.96 -3.71
CA PRO A 160 -5.55 6.40 -4.12
C PRO A 160 -5.99 5.74 -5.44
N LEU A 161 -5.11 5.60 -6.42
CA LEU A 161 -5.44 4.92 -7.68
C LEU A 161 -5.91 3.48 -7.43
N HIS A 162 -5.21 2.74 -6.57
CA HIS A 162 -5.53 1.36 -6.19
C HIS A 162 -6.84 1.26 -5.40
N VAL A 163 -6.99 2.07 -4.35
CA VAL A 163 -8.15 2.00 -3.46
C VAL A 163 -9.42 2.50 -4.16
N TRP A 164 -9.33 3.59 -4.92
CA TRP A 164 -10.50 4.18 -5.56
C TRP A 164 -10.99 3.37 -6.75
N SER A 165 -10.09 2.71 -7.49
CA SER A 165 -10.52 1.76 -8.53
C SER A 165 -11.29 0.57 -7.94
N LEU A 166 -10.88 0.06 -6.76
CA LEU A 166 -11.64 -0.95 -6.01
C LEU A 166 -13.01 -0.41 -5.59
N MET A 167 -13.05 0.82 -5.07
CA MET A 167 -14.31 1.43 -4.60
C MET A 167 -15.29 1.67 -5.75
N ILE A 168 -14.82 2.11 -6.91
CA ILE A 168 -15.64 2.27 -8.12
C ILE A 168 -16.17 0.91 -8.59
N SER A 169 -15.32 -0.13 -8.61
CA SER A 169 -15.73 -1.46 -9.04
C SER A 169 -16.80 -2.13 -8.16
N HIS A 170 -16.88 -1.72 -6.88
CA HIS A 170 -17.83 -2.24 -5.89
C HIS A 170 -18.70 -1.13 -5.30
N ARG A 171 -19.04 -0.12 -6.10
CA ARG A 171 -19.73 1.10 -5.64
C ARG A 171 -21.01 0.80 -4.86
N ASP A 172 -21.83 -0.11 -5.36
CA ASP A 172 -23.11 -0.45 -4.75
C ASP A 172 -22.93 -1.10 -3.37
N ASP A 173 -21.91 -1.94 -3.21
CA ASP A 173 -21.55 -2.57 -1.94
C ASP A 173 -21.15 -1.53 -0.88
N TYR A 174 -20.41 -0.48 -1.28
CA TYR A 174 -20.07 0.66 -0.41
C TYR A 174 -21.31 1.50 -0.05
N LEU A 175 -22.21 1.76 -1.00
CA LEU A 175 -23.44 2.50 -0.76
C LEU A 175 -24.38 1.75 0.20
N GLN A 176 -24.55 0.44 0.02
CA GLN A 176 -25.34 -0.42 0.91
C GLN A 176 -24.78 -0.43 2.35
N ALA A 177 -23.45 -0.34 2.48
CA ALA A 177 -22.81 -0.24 3.79
C ALA A 177 -22.78 1.17 4.37
N GLU A 178 -23.45 2.15 3.73
CA GLU A 178 -23.50 3.57 4.13
C GLU A 178 -22.14 4.27 4.15
N VAL A 179 -21.17 3.77 3.39
CA VAL A 179 -19.84 4.38 3.25
C VAL A 179 -19.90 5.44 2.16
N ARG A 180 -20.21 6.69 2.56
CA ARG A 180 -20.43 7.83 1.66
C ARG A 180 -19.21 8.73 1.61
N ILE A 181 -18.17 8.29 0.93
CA ILE A 181 -16.91 9.03 0.72
C ILE A 181 -16.52 9.02 -0.76
N PHE A 182 -15.61 9.92 -1.17
CA PHE A 182 -15.01 9.84 -2.51
C PHE A 182 -14.37 8.44 -2.72
N PRO A 183 -14.49 7.81 -3.87
CA PRO A 183 -15.16 8.24 -5.12
C PRO A 183 -16.64 7.83 -5.21
N VAL A 184 -17.19 7.19 -4.17
CA VAL A 184 -18.54 6.60 -4.17
C VAL A 184 -19.64 7.65 -4.28
N THR A 185 -19.42 8.84 -3.67
CA THR A 185 -20.40 9.94 -3.64
C THR A 185 -20.39 10.82 -4.88
N TRP A 186 -19.34 10.75 -5.70
CA TRP A 186 -19.22 11.55 -6.91
C TRP A 186 -19.89 10.88 -8.10
N GLU A 187 -20.14 11.66 -9.16
CA GLU A 187 -20.50 11.08 -10.44
C GLU A 187 -19.38 10.15 -10.91
N THR A 188 -19.74 8.94 -11.33
CA THR A 188 -18.76 7.90 -11.69
C THR A 188 -17.76 8.38 -12.73
N LYS A 189 -18.24 9.14 -13.74
CA LYS A 189 -17.39 9.67 -14.80
C LYS A 189 -16.33 10.65 -14.28
N ASP A 190 -16.70 11.53 -13.35
CA ASP A 190 -15.76 12.50 -12.77
C ASP A 190 -14.75 11.82 -11.83
N ALA A 191 -15.22 10.84 -11.06
CA ALA A 191 -14.31 10.00 -10.28
C ALA A 191 -13.27 9.28 -11.15
N ILE A 192 -13.68 8.76 -12.32
CA ILE A 192 -12.78 8.11 -13.27
C ILE A 192 -11.77 9.10 -13.89
N LYS A 193 -12.17 10.35 -14.18
CA LYS A 193 -11.22 11.39 -14.66
C LYS A 193 -10.08 11.60 -13.64
N VAL A 194 -10.41 11.60 -12.34
CA VAL A 194 -9.39 11.69 -11.29
C VAL A 194 -8.46 10.47 -11.32
N LEU A 195 -8.98 9.27 -11.55
CA LEU A 195 -8.13 8.08 -11.70
C LEU A 195 -7.19 8.17 -12.89
N VAL A 196 -7.64 8.73 -14.02
CA VAL A 196 -6.77 8.97 -15.19
C VAL A 196 -5.65 9.93 -14.83
N GLY A 197 -5.97 11.05 -14.17
CA GLY A 197 -4.94 12.00 -13.69
C GLY A 197 -3.91 11.34 -12.76
N LEU A 198 -4.38 10.49 -11.82
CA LEU A 198 -3.50 9.74 -10.92
C LEU A 198 -2.64 8.70 -11.65
N ALA A 199 -3.18 8.05 -12.68
CA ALA A 199 -2.41 7.09 -13.49
C ALA A 199 -1.28 7.78 -14.26
N VAL A 200 -1.55 8.95 -14.84
CA VAL A 200 -0.53 9.77 -15.52
C VAL A 200 0.52 10.27 -14.52
N LEU A 201 0.08 10.74 -13.35
CA LEU A 201 0.98 11.17 -12.28
C LEU A 201 1.87 10.01 -11.78
N LEU A 202 1.27 8.84 -11.54
CA LEU A 202 1.99 7.63 -11.11
C LEU A 202 3.04 7.22 -12.14
N TYR A 203 2.68 7.25 -13.44
CA TYR A 203 3.61 6.97 -14.51
C TYR A 203 4.76 8.00 -14.53
N GLY A 204 4.46 9.30 -14.45
CA GLY A 204 5.46 10.36 -14.40
C GLY A 204 6.44 10.20 -13.23
N ILE A 205 5.94 9.87 -12.02
CA ILE A 205 6.78 9.61 -10.84
C ILE A 205 7.64 8.36 -11.07
N SER A 206 7.08 7.29 -11.68
CA SER A 206 7.85 6.08 -11.98
C SER A 206 9.02 6.35 -12.94
N ILE A 207 8.82 7.22 -13.94
CA ILE A 207 9.90 7.64 -14.84
C ILE A 207 10.91 8.54 -14.11
N ALA A 208 10.44 9.48 -13.28
CA ALA A 208 11.31 10.36 -12.52
C ALA A 208 12.26 9.59 -11.59
N LEU A 209 11.79 8.49 -11.00
CA LEU A 209 12.62 7.61 -10.16
C LEU A 209 13.84 7.04 -10.89
N TYR A 210 13.78 6.83 -12.20
CA TYR A 210 14.95 6.45 -12.99
C TYR A 210 16.13 7.42 -12.79
N ARG A 211 15.82 8.72 -12.76
CA ARG A 211 16.85 9.78 -12.63
C ARG A 211 17.32 9.96 -11.19
N PHE A 212 16.43 9.85 -10.21
CA PHE A 212 16.71 10.15 -8.80
C PHE A 212 17.15 8.93 -7.98
N GLY A 213 16.93 7.73 -8.48
CA GLY A 213 17.33 6.48 -7.82
C GLY A 213 18.55 5.82 -8.45
N ASP A 214 19.16 6.45 -9.47
CA ASP A 214 20.30 5.94 -10.25
C ASP A 214 20.07 4.51 -10.78
N PHE A 215 18.79 4.22 -11.17
CA PHE A 215 18.42 2.93 -11.75
C PHE A 215 18.81 2.84 -13.22
N GLY A 216 19.07 1.63 -13.71
CA GLY A 216 19.47 1.36 -15.08
C GLY A 216 18.31 1.18 -16.07
N VAL A 217 18.63 0.64 -17.23
CA VAL A 217 17.71 0.50 -18.37
C VAL A 217 16.60 -0.52 -18.08
N LEU A 218 16.86 -1.58 -17.32
CA LEU A 218 15.86 -2.58 -16.97
C LEU A 218 14.67 -1.94 -16.22
N TYR A 219 14.98 -1.13 -15.19
CA TYR A 219 13.97 -0.39 -14.48
C TYR A 219 13.15 0.52 -15.41
N LEU A 220 13.83 1.29 -16.26
CA LEU A 220 13.17 2.23 -17.18
C LEU A 220 12.20 1.51 -18.14
N VAL A 221 12.60 0.37 -18.70
CA VAL A 221 11.75 -0.44 -19.58
C VAL A 221 10.52 -0.93 -18.84
N VAL A 222 10.68 -1.49 -17.64
CA VAL A 222 9.57 -1.99 -16.82
C VAL A 222 8.64 -0.84 -16.41
N ALA A 223 9.18 0.31 -15.99
CA ALA A 223 8.41 1.49 -15.62
C ALA A 223 7.56 2.01 -16.81
N ASN A 224 8.11 2.01 -18.03
CA ASN A 224 7.36 2.39 -19.23
C ASN A 224 6.23 1.39 -19.54
N ILE A 225 6.52 0.10 -19.55
CA ILE A 225 5.49 -0.94 -19.82
C ILE A 225 4.33 -0.83 -18.83
N LEU A 226 4.64 -0.76 -17.54
CA LEU A 226 3.63 -0.70 -16.48
C LEU A 226 2.89 0.65 -16.49
N GLY A 227 3.60 1.76 -16.70
CA GLY A 227 3.02 3.09 -16.78
C GLY A 227 2.07 3.24 -17.97
N ILE A 228 2.46 2.79 -19.16
CA ILE A 228 1.58 2.78 -20.34
C ILE A 228 0.37 1.87 -20.08
N ALA A 229 0.58 0.68 -19.54
CA ALA A 229 -0.51 -0.26 -19.28
C ALA A 229 -1.55 0.33 -18.32
N ILE A 230 -1.15 1.03 -17.23
CA ILE A 230 -2.09 1.62 -16.29
C ILE A 230 -2.82 2.83 -16.88
N VAL A 231 -2.14 3.66 -17.66
CA VAL A 231 -2.74 4.80 -18.37
C VAL A 231 -3.79 4.30 -19.38
N VAL A 232 -3.44 3.32 -20.21
CA VAL A 232 -4.37 2.72 -21.18
C VAL A 232 -5.58 2.08 -20.48
N ALA A 233 -5.36 1.35 -19.38
CA ALA A 233 -6.45 0.73 -18.61
C ALA A 233 -7.42 1.78 -18.02
N THR A 234 -6.90 2.89 -17.50
CA THR A 234 -7.73 3.97 -16.93
C THR A 234 -8.45 4.78 -18.01
N PHE A 235 -7.82 5.03 -19.17
CA PHE A 235 -8.50 5.63 -20.32
C PHE A 235 -9.63 4.72 -20.83
N ARG A 236 -9.38 3.42 -20.98
CA ARG A 236 -10.44 2.47 -21.33
C ARG A 236 -11.61 2.55 -20.35
N LEU A 237 -11.34 2.58 -19.03
CA LEU A 237 -12.36 2.74 -18.02
C LEU A 237 -13.15 4.05 -18.20
N LEU A 238 -12.50 5.16 -18.59
CA LEU A 238 -13.15 6.44 -18.84
C LEU A 238 -14.18 6.37 -19.99
N PHE A 239 -13.87 5.60 -21.04
CA PHE A 239 -14.79 5.42 -22.17
C PHE A 239 -15.92 4.42 -21.90
N THR A 240 -15.63 3.34 -21.17
CA THR A 240 -16.61 2.27 -20.92
C THR A 240 -17.49 2.55 -19.72
N GLY A 241 -16.94 3.15 -18.65
CA GLY A 241 -17.63 3.35 -17.37
C GLY A 241 -18.02 2.05 -16.64
N ILE A 242 -17.53 0.89 -17.10
CA ILE A 242 -17.96 -0.42 -16.62
C ILE A 242 -17.18 -0.81 -15.36
N SER A 243 -17.88 -1.31 -14.33
CA SER A 243 -17.29 -1.77 -13.06
C SER A 243 -16.20 -2.84 -13.25
N GLN A 244 -16.33 -3.68 -14.28
CA GLN A 244 -15.33 -4.70 -14.63
C GLN A 244 -14.00 -4.09 -15.08
N ASP A 245 -14.02 -2.96 -15.79
CA ASP A 245 -12.79 -2.26 -16.18
C ASP A 245 -12.14 -1.56 -14.98
N ALA A 246 -12.95 -1.02 -14.04
CA ALA A 246 -12.43 -0.54 -12.75
C ALA A 246 -11.75 -1.66 -11.94
N TRP A 247 -12.33 -2.87 -11.97
CA TRP A 247 -11.72 -4.05 -11.37
C TRP A 247 -10.41 -4.47 -12.07
N ARG A 248 -10.28 -4.26 -13.38
CA ARG A 248 -9.01 -4.50 -14.12
C ARG A 248 -7.93 -3.51 -13.70
N VAL A 249 -8.27 -2.22 -13.57
CA VAL A 249 -7.35 -1.20 -13.03
C VAL A 249 -6.90 -1.58 -11.63
N TYR A 250 -7.82 -1.96 -10.74
CA TYR A 250 -7.50 -2.45 -9.41
C TYR A 250 -6.53 -3.65 -9.43
N LYS A 251 -6.79 -4.65 -10.27
CA LYS A 251 -5.91 -5.83 -10.37
C LYS A 251 -4.51 -5.47 -10.89
N LEU A 252 -4.42 -4.56 -11.84
CA LEU A 252 -3.14 -4.11 -12.40
C LEU A 252 -2.34 -3.31 -11.38
N THR A 253 -2.99 -2.46 -10.59
CA THR A 253 -2.36 -1.69 -9.51
C THR A 253 -2.08 -2.52 -8.27
N ALA A 254 -2.62 -3.73 -8.11
CA ALA A 254 -2.33 -4.61 -6.99
C ALA A 254 -0.85 -5.03 -6.99
N PHE A 255 -0.56 -6.33 -6.85
CA PHE A 255 0.83 -6.81 -6.89
C PHE A 255 1.57 -6.50 -8.21
N PRO A 256 0.95 -6.59 -9.42
CA PRO A 256 1.71 -6.42 -10.66
C PRO A 256 2.46 -5.10 -10.77
N TYR A 257 1.80 -3.96 -10.52
CA TYR A 257 2.46 -2.66 -10.72
C TYR A 257 3.61 -2.45 -9.73
N LEU A 258 3.33 -2.39 -8.43
CA LEU A 258 4.36 -2.15 -7.43
C LEU A 258 5.35 -3.31 -7.34
N GLY A 259 4.86 -4.55 -7.38
CA GLY A 259 5.71 -5.73 -7.25
C GLY A 259 6.76 -5.80 -8.36
N LEU A 260 6.35 -5.63 -9.62
CA LEU A 260 7.30 -5.68 -10.75
C LEU A 260 8.20 -4.44 -10.80
N LEU A 261 7.67 -3.26 -10.45
CA LEU A 261 8.46 -2.04 -10.44
C LEU A 261 9.58 -2.10 -9.38
N PHE A 262 9.25 -2.48 -8.15
CA PHE A 262 10.24 -2.64 -7.09
C PHE A 262 11.20 -3.80 -7.38
N LEU A 263 10.70 -4.91 -7.96
CA LEU A 263 11.58 -6.01 -8.39
C LEU A 263 12.60 -5.52 -9.44
N ALA A 264 12.16 -4.73 -10.41
CA ALA A 264 13.06 -4.15 -11.40
C ALA A 264 14.12 -3.24 -10.78
N MET A 265 13.76 -2.44 -9.75
CA MET A 265 14.72 -1.65 -8.98
C MET A 265 15.80 -2.53 -8.35
N GLY A 266 15.38 -3.60 -7.65
CA GLY A 266 16.33 -4.51 -6.99
C GLY A 266 17.22 -5.27 -7.98
N LEU A 267 16.64 -5.77 -9.08
CA LEU A 267 17.41 -6.49 -10.11
C LEU A 267 18.41 -5.57 -10.82
N ASP A 268 18.03 -4.34 -11.08
CA ASP A 268 18.87 -3.37 -11.76
C ASP A 268 20.12 -3.04 -10.93
N LEU A 269 19.98 -2.93 -9.61
CA LEU A 269 21.11 -2.71 -8.69
C LEU A 269 22.03 -3.94 -8.55
N TRP A 270 21.55 -5.13 -8.92
CA TRP A 270 22.41 -6.34 -8.91
C TRP A 270 23.10 -6.60 -10.26
N LEU A 271 22.59 -5.99 -11.35
CA LEU A 271 23.12 -6.17 -12.70
C LEU A 271 24.18 -5.10 -13.05
N VAL A 272 24.26 -4.02 -12.29
CA VAL A 272 25.27 -2.95 -12.41
C VAL A 272 26.38 -3.19 -11.41
#